data_9d502d58cfa0085e54f5defad5fce888
#
_entry.id   9d502d58cfa0085e54f5defad5fce888
#
_cell.length_a   1.000
_cell.length_b   1.000
_cell.length_c   1.000
_cell.angle_alpha   90.00
_cell.angle_beta   90.00
_cell.angle_gamma   90.00
#
_symmetry.space_group_name_H-M   'P 1'
#
loop_
_entity.id
_entity.type
_entity.pdbx_description
1 polymer ?
#
loop_
_entity_poly.entity_id
_entity_poly.type
_entity_poly.pdbx_seq_one_letter_code
_entity_poly.pdbx_strand_id
1 'polypeptide(L)'
;MQYIKAKYTNSTRSYTYRTEDNVKAGDMVVNAKGAKLTVTDESVDMKWVETYGTDKVAAVKKYGEPEKRYIIEREFEHAGYKCIVIFGAIGHRCGYVGIPKNHPLYGKDYSDYLEIKKSDVGDREVSGIFPLLGACMDEDERIRIEAYFQCHGGITYAGGGEHSDYPIESDLWWFGFDCRHAGDKSDLDYAIQKFPGHIKEYQLRKMVESKYPIDDVIRTEEYVADECKNLAEQLKEFEESEEK
;
A
#
# COMPACT_ATOMS: atom_id res chain seq x y z
N MET A 1 -14.29 20.26 -25.21
CA MET A 1 -15.32 20.25 -24.13
C MET A 1 -16.44 19.32 -24.54
N GLN A 2 -16.82 18.39 -23.67
CA GLN A 2 -17.87 17.39 -23.87
C GLN A 2 -18.98 17.62 -22.84
N TYR A 3 -20.25 17.43 -23.20
CA TYR A 3 -21.38 17.37 -22.29
C TYR A 3 -21.85 15.94 -22.14
N ILE A 4 -22.10 15.51 -20.92
CA ILE A 4 -22.41 14.13 -20.54
C ILE A 4 -23.58 14.05 -19.57
N LYS A 5 -24.22 12.89 -19.50
CA LYS A 5 -25.12 12.52 -18.43
C LYS A 5 -24.37 11.64 -17.43
N ALA A 6 -24.47 11.96 -16.14
CA ALA A 6 -23.89 11.14 -15.08
C ALA A 6 -24.79 11.09 -13.84
N LYS A 7 -24.73 9.97 -13.11
CA LYS A 7 -25.54 9.71 -11.93
C LYS A 7 -24.66 9.36 -10.73
N TYR A 8 -25.13 9.70 -9.53
CA TYR A 8 -24.53 9.24 -8.30
C TYR A 8 -24.73 7.74 -8.12
N THR A 9 -23.82 7.07 -7.42
CA THR A 9 -23.82 5.61 -7.22
C THR A 9 -25.15 5.07 -6.69
N ASN A 10 -25.83 5.81 -5.82
CA ASN A 10 -27.10 5.41 -5.20
C ASN A 10 -28.32 6.15 -5.80
N SER A 11 -28.21 6.67 -7.02
CA SER A 11 -29.29 7.42 -7.68
C SER A 11 -29.69 6.78 -9.01
N THR A 12 -30.98 6.72 -9.27
CA THR A 12 -31.52 6.35 -10.59
C THR A 12 -31.58 7.55 -11.53
N ARG A 13 -31.42 8.78 -11.00
CA ARG A 13 -31.54 10.03 -11.75
C ARG A 13 -30.17 10.47 -12.26
N SER A 14 -30.07 10.75 -13.55
CA SER A 14 -28.88 11.36 -14.18
C SER A 14 -29.01 12.89 -14.25
N TYR A 15 -27.87 13.55 -14.27
CA TYR A 15 -27.74 15.01 -14.40
C TYR A 15 -26.78 15.35 -15.53
N THR A 16 -26.93 16.52 -16.12
CA THR A 16 -26.02 17.01 -17.16
C THR A 16 -24.80 17.68 -16.55
N TYR A 17 -23.61 17.29 -17.04
CA TYR A 17 -22.32 17.86 -16.65
C TYR A 17 -21.50 18.21 -17.89
N ARG A 18 -20.51 19.07 -17.72
CA ARG A 18 -19.48 19.35 -18.74
C ARG A 18 -18.14 18.81 -18.28
N THR A 19 -17.31 18.38 -19.22
CA THR A 19 -15.93 17.94 -18.97
C THR A 19 -15.03 18.26 -20.14
N GLU A 20 -13.74 18.46 -19.89
CA GLU A 20 -12.68 18.55 -20.91
C GLU A 20 -12.06 17.18 -21.18
N ASP A 21 -12.28 16.22 -20.29
CA ASP A 21 -11.76 14.86 -20.40
C ASP A 21 -12.57 14.07 -21.42
N ASN A 22 -11.91 13.13 -22.09
CA ASN A 22 -12.58 12.18 -22.98
C ASN A 22 -13.16 11.04 -22.12
N VAL A 23 -14.48 11.05 -21.94
CA VAL A 23 -15.20 10.05 -21.15
C VAL A 23 -16.31 9.39 -21.96
N LYS A 24 -16.61 8.13 -21.61
CA LYS A 24 -17.66 7.30 -22.22
C LYS A 24 -18.58 6.72 -21.15
N ALA A 25 -19.72 6.18 -21.56
CA ALA A 25 -20.63 5.49 -20.66
C ALA A 25 -19.91 4.39 -19.87
N GLY A 26 -20.16 4.35 -18.57
CA GLY A 26 -19.48 3.48 -17.61
C GLY A 26 -18.27 4.10 -16.92
N ASP A 27 -17.65 5.13 -17.51
CA ASP A 27 -16.55 5.83 -16.85
C ASP A 27 -17.04 6.53 -15.57
N MET A 28 -16.18 6.59 -14.57
CA MET A 28 -16.42 7.39 -13.37
C MET A 28 -15.90 8.81 -13.56
N VAL A 29 -16.64 9.78 -13.03
CA VAL A 29 -16.24 11.19 -12.97
C VAL A 29 -16.43 11.72 -11.55
N VAL A 30 -15.71 12.78 -11.21
CA VAL A 30 -15.77 13.43 -9.90
C VAL A 30 -16.16 14.90 -10.08
N ASN A 31 -17.09 15.39 -9.27
CA ASN A 31 -17.47 16.80 -9.25
C ASN A 31 -16.55 17.63 -8.33
N ALA A 32 -16.72 18.95 -8.35
CA ALA A 32 -15.93 19.90 -7.56
C ALA A 32 -16.01 19.66 -6.02
N LYS A 33 -17.00 18.90 -5.54
CA LYS A 33 -17.16 18.52 -4.13
C LYS A 33 -16.55 17.15 -3.80
N GLY A 34 -15.86 16.51 -4.76
CA GLY A 34 -15.26 15.19 -4.59
C GLY A 34 -16.27 14.02 -4.70
N ALA A 35 -17.53 14.28 -5.01
CA ALA A 35 -18.52 13.22 -5.17
C ALA A 35 -18.32 12.48 -6.50
N LYS A 36 -18.34 11.15 -6.45
CA LYS A 36 -18.19 10.25 -7.58
C LYS A 36 -19.54 10.03 -8.28
N LEU A 37 -19.50 10.03 -9.62
CA LEU A 37 -20.63 9.77 -10.48
C LEU A 37 -20.23 8.81 -11.59
N THR A 38 -21.17 8.03 -12.10
CA THR A 38 -20.97 7.16 -13.27
C THR A 38 -21.60 7.82 -14.49
N VAL A 39 -20.83 7.92 -15.58
CA VAL A 39 -21.34 8.40 -16.86
C VAL A 39 -22.34 7.42 -17.42
N THR A 40 -23.50 7.91 -17.85
CA THR A 40 -24.55 7.12 -18.46
C THR A 40 -24.49 7.19 -19.98
N ASP A 41 -25.20 6.30 -20.67
CA ASP A 41 -25.38 6.30 -22.13
C ASP A 41 -26.50 7.24 -22.60
N GLU A 42 -27.14 7.97 -21.67
CA GLU A 42 -28.20 8.90 -21.97
C GLU A 42 -27.69 10.10 -22.79
N SER A 43 -28.45 10.46 -23.81
CA SER A 43 -28.14 11.63 -24.63
C SER A 43 -28.36 12.95 -23.86
N VAL A 44 -27.51 13.93 -24.16
CA VAL A 44 -27.63 15.27 -23.58
C VAL A 44 -28.54 16.14 -24.47
N ASP A 45 -29.52 16.78 -23.88
CA ASP A 45 -30.32 17.80 -24.56
C ASP A 45 -29.51 19.11 -24.72
N MET A 46 -28.92 19.28 -25.91
CA MET A 46 -28.08 20.45 -26.22
C MET A 46 -28.84 21.75 -26.24
N LYS A 47 -30.15 21.73 -26.60
CA LYS A 47 -31.03 22.94 -26.55
C LYS A 47 -31.19 23.42 -25.12
N TRP A 48 -31.34 22.48 -24.18
CA TRP A 48 -31.37 22.81 -22.76
C TRP A 48 -30.01 23.39 -22.30
N VAL A 49 -28.91 22.82 -22.70
CA VAL A 49 -27.55 23.31 -22.35
C VAL A 49 -27.34 24.75 -22.82
N GLU A 50 -27.74 25.05 -24.06
CA GLU A 50 -27.61 26.39 -24.65
C GLU A 50 -28.53 27.40 -23.92
N THR A 51 -29.76 27.01 -23.61
CA THR A 51 -30.74 27.87 -22.91
C THR A 51 -30.34 28.13 -21.46
N TYR A 52 -29.82 27.10 -20.76
CA TYR A 52 -29.38 27.19 -19.37
C TYR A 52 -28.08 28.02 -19.23
N GLY A 53 -27.25 27.99 -20.22
CA GLY A 53 -25.93 28.61 -20.28
C GLY A 53 -24.81 27.59 -20.11
N THR A 54 -23.97 27.48 -21.10
CA THR A 54 -22.88 26.50 -21.18
C THR A 54 -21.87 26.62 -20.03
N ASP A 55 -21.65 27.83 -19.52
CA ASP A 55 -20.79 28.18 -18.41
C ASP A 55 -21.40 27.78 -17.04
N LYS A 56 -22.73 27.69 -16.95
CA LYS A 56 -23.46 27.32 -15.72
C LYS A 56 -23.57 25.82 -15.52
N VAL A 57 -23.37 25.02 -16.56
CA VAL A 57 -23.36 23.55 -16.42
C VAL A 57 -22.19 23.15 -15.53
N ALA A 58 -22.47 22.37 -14.47
CA ALA A 58 -21.47 21.94 -13.51
C ALA A 58 -20.37 21.12 -14.19
N ALA A 59 -19.12 21.40 -13.85
CA ALA A 59 -17.97 20.69 -14.40
C ALA A 59 -17.68 19.42 -13.58
N VAL A 60 -17.24 18.38 -14.29
CA VAL A 60 -16.68 17.15 -13.70
C VAL A 60 -15.35 16.84 -14.39
N LYS A 61 -14.52 16.08 -13.70
CA LYS A 61 -13.28 15.51 -14.25
C LYS A 61 -13.41 14.00 -14.29
N LYS A 62 -12.74 13.36 -15.24
CA LYS A 62 -12.64 11.91 -15.24
C LYS A 62 -12.05 11.48 -13.90
N TYR A 63 -12.76 10.60 -13.22
CA TYR A 63 -12.20 9.94 -12.05
C TYR A 63 -11.17 8.94 -12.59
N GLY A 64 -9.90 9.31 -12.46
CA GLY A 64 -8.84 8.34 -12.68
C GLY A 64 -9.01 7.19 -11.69
N GLU A 65 -8.72 5.96 -12.09
CA GLU A 65 -8.36 4.94 -11.11
C GLU A 65 -7.35 5.61 -10.17
N PRO A 66 -7.48 5.40 -8.84
CA PRO A 66 -6.49 5.97 -7.93
C PRO A 66 -5.12 5.57 -8.49
N GLU A 67 -4.29 6.57 -8.85
CA GLU A 67 -2.94 6.30 -9.35
C GLU A 67 -2.34 5.24 -8.44
N LYS A 68 -1.95 4.10 -9.00
CA LYS A 68 -1.27 3.08 -8.20
C LYS A 68 -0.12 3.77 -7.51
N ARG A 69 -0.23 3.92 -6.20
CA ARG A 69 0.78 4.62 -5.40
C ARG A 69 2.04 3.80 -5.18
N TYR A 70 2.16 2.69 -5.89
CA TYR A 70 3.31 1.80 -5.88
C TYR A 70 3.42 1.05 -7.20
N ILE A 71 4.61 0.54 -7.46
CA ILE A 71 4.89 -0.43 -8.53
C ILE A 71 5.47 -1.69 -7.89
N ILE A 72 5.21 -2.85 -8.48
CA ILE A 72 5.87 -4.10 -8.11
C ILE A 72 7.22 -4.09 -8.84
N GLU A 73 8.32 -4.19 -8.07
CA GLU A 73 9.67 -4.28 -8.62
C GLU A 73 10.11 -5.73 -8.78
N ARG A 74 9.71 -6.60 -7.84
CA ARG A 74 10.04 -8.02 -7.86
C ARG A 74 8.92 -8.86 -7.26
N GLU A 75 8.68 -10.01 -7.88
CA GLU A 75 7.83 -11.09 -7.40
C GLU A 75 8.61 -12.39 -7.50
N PHE A 76 8.68 -13.17 -6.42
CA PHE A 76 9.43 -14.42 -6.37
C PHE A 76 8.90 -15.33 -5.28
N GLU A 77 9.40 -16.57 -5.23
CA GLU A 77 9.10 -17.53 -4.17
C GLU A 77 10.35 -17.87 -3.38
N HIS A 78 10.21 -17.99 -2.05
CA HIS A 78 11.27 -18.43 -1.16
C HIS A 78 10.68 -19.18 0.05
N ALA A 79 11.34 -20.27 0.48
CA ALA A 79 10.89 -21.15 1.56
C ALA A 79 9.42 -21.64 1.41
N GLY A 80 8.90 -21.69 0.19
CA GLY A 80 7.52 -22.08 -0.12
C GLY A 80 6.50 -20.96 -0.02
N TYR A 81 6.92 -19.73 0.25
CA TYR A 81 6.06 -18.54 0.32
C TYR A 81 6.32 -17.57 -0.82
N LYS A 82 5.25 -16.89 -1.23
CA LYS A 82 5.30 -15.82 -2.22
C LYS A 82 5.85 -14.54 -1.58
N CYS A 83 6.86 -13.94 -2.22
CA CYS A 83 7.51 -12.72 -1.77
C CYS A 83 7.32 -11.61 -2.81
N ILE A 84 7.11 -10.38 -2.35
CA ILE A 84 6.91 -9.22 -3.21
C ILE A 84 7.72 -8.04 -2.69
N VAL A 85 8.42 -7.38 -3.60
CA VAL A 85 9.04 -6.07 -3.36
C VAL A 85 8.27 -5.03 -4.14
N ILE A 86 7.80 -4.01 -3.46
CA ILE A 86 7.18 -2.84 -4.09
C ILE A 86 8.04 -1.59 -3.89
N PHE A 87 7.90 -0.66 -4.83
CA PHE A 87 8.40 0.71 -4.68
C PHE A 87 7.23 1.68 -4.62
N GLY A 88 7.11 2.38 -3.51
CA GLY A 88 6.00 3.31 -3.25
C GLY A 88 6.25 4.72 -3.81
N ALA A 89 5.16 5.42 -4.14
CA ALA A 89 5.21 6.80 -4.61
C ALA A 89 5.80 7.78 -3.58
N ILE A 90 6.02 7.37 -2.33
CA ILE A 90 6.72 8.20 -1.33
C ILE A 90 8.24 8.09 -1.47
N GLY A 91 8.74 7.18 -2.32
CA GLY A 91 10.16 7.03 -2.66
C GLY A 91 10.90 6.01 -1.80
N HIS A 92 10.22 5.05 -1.19
CA HIS A 92 10.84 3.94 -0.47
C HIS A 92 10.27 2.60 -0.91
N ARG A 93 10.98 1.53 -0.56
CA ARG A 93 10.60 0.15 -0.83
C ARG A 93 9.92 -0.47 0.37
N CYS A 94 9.07 -1.45 0.10
CA CYS A 94 8.48 -2.32 1.10
C CYS A 94 8.59 -3.77 0.63
N GLY A 95 8.78 -4.68 1.59
CA GLY A 95 8.81 -6.11 1.35
C GLY A 95 7.60 -6.80 1.96
N TYR A 96 7.11 -7.84 1.30
CA TYR A 96 5.96 -8.63 1.74
C TYR A 96 6.20 -10.11 1.56
N VAL A 97 5.75 -10.91 2.53
CA VAL A 97 5.73 -12.37 2.47
C VAL A 97 4.31 -12.85 2.69
N GLY A 98 3.77 -13.60 1.74
CA GLY A 98 2.40 -14.09 1.74
C GLY A 98 2.30 -15.53 2.23
N ILE A 99 1.56 -15.77 3.29
CA ILE A 99 1.32 -17.09 3.89
C ILE A 99 -0.07 -17.62 3.49
N PRO A 100 -0.20 -18.96 3.29
CA PRO A 100 -1.46 -19.59 2.90
C PRO A 100 -2.42 -19.75 4.09
N LYS A 101 -3.70 -20.04 3.80
CA LYS A 101 -4.79 -20.18 4.79
C LYS A 101 -4.52 -21.20 5.92
N ASN A 102 -3.72 -22.23 5.64
CA ASN A 102 -3.37 -23.25 6.64
C ASN A 102 -2.21 -22.87 7.57
N HIS A 103 -1.54 -21.74 7.32
CA HIS A 103 -0.45 -21.29 8.18
C HIS A 103 -1.00 -20.82 9.54
N PRO A 104 -0.35 -21.14 10.69
CA PRO A 104 -0.84 -20.78 12.03
C PRO A 104 -1.07 -19.29 12.27
N LEU A 105 -0.35 -18.42 11.54
CA LEU A 105 -0.47 -16.97 11.65
C LEU A 105 -1.44 -16.36 10.64
N TYR A 106 -2.15 -17.14 9.82
CA TYR A 106 -3.11 -16.60 8.88
C TYR A 106 -4.22 -15.82 9.59
N GLY A 107 -4.46 -14.58 9.17
CA GLY A 107 -5.46 -13.71 9.76
C GLY A 107 -5.03 -13.01 11.06
N LYS A 108 -3.79 -13.19 11.51
CA LYS A 108 -3.24 -12.52 12.69
C LYS A 108 -2.71 -11.14 12.35
N ASP A 109 -2.92 -10.17 13.25
CA ASP A 109 -2.28 -8.86 13.16
C ASP A 109 -0.83 -8.94 13.67
N TYR A 110 0.06 -8.09 13.16
CA TYR A 110 1.46 -8.06 13.63
C TYR A 110 1.60 -7.67 15.10
N SER A 111 0.60 -7.00 15.67
CA SER A 111 0.51 -6.65 17.09
C SER A 111 -0.06 -7.75 17.97
N ASP A 112 -0.56 -8.86 17.39
CA ASP A 112 -1.06 -9.99 18.15
C ASP A 112 0.07 -10.71 18.90
N TYR A 113 -0.28 -11.30 20.04
CA TYR A 113 0.66 -12.08 20.85
C TYR A 113 0.73 -13.53 20.37
N LEU A 114 1.93 -14.07 20.36
CA LEU A 114 2.19 -15.50 20.20
C LEU A 114 2.01 -16.22 21.53
N GLU A 115 1.57 -17.48 21.50
CA GLU A 115 1.54 -18.34 22.69
C GLU A 115 2.95 -18.86 23.11
N ILE A 116 3.96 -18.07 22.79
CA ILE A 116 5.38 -18.32 23.07
C ILE A 116 5.84 -17.32 24.12
N LYS A 117 6.45 -17.81 25.19
CA LYS A 117 7.03 -16.96 26.23
C LYS A 117 8.45 -16.56 25.87
N LYS A 118 8.85 -15.41 26.36
CA LYS A 118 10.24 -14.91 26.17
C LYS A 118 11.29 -15.91 26.65
N SER A 119 11.01 -16.64 27.74
CA SER A 119 11.87 -17.71 28.27
C SER A 119 12.17 -18.80 27.24
N ASP A 120 11.24 -19.04 26.32
CA ASP A 120 11.28 -20.17 25.39
C ASP A 120 11.99 -19.79 24.08
N VAL A 121 12.21 -18.49 23.84
CA VAL A 121 12.84 -17.97 22.63
C VAL A 121 14.39 -18.06 22.67
N GLY A 122 14.98 -18.34 23.86
CA GLY A 122 16.40 -18.44 24.05
C GLY A 122 17.16 -17.13 23.77
N ASP A 123 18.42 -17.25 23.30
CA ASP A 123 19.28 -16.11 22.96
C ASP A 123 18.97 -15.50 21.58
N ARG A 124 17.79 -15.73 20.99
CA ARG A 124 17.41 -15.01 19.75
C ARG A 124 17.45 -13.51 20.04
N GLU A 125 18.28 -12.79 19.29
CA GLU A 125 18.26 -11.34 19.33
C GLU A 125 16.86 -10.85 18.91
N VAL A 126 16.11 -10.35 19.87
CA VAL A 126 14.82 -9.73 19.62
C VAL A 126 15.09 -8.40 18.91
N SER A 127 14.68 -8.29 17.66
CA SER A 127 14.99 -7.17 16.77
C SER A 127 14.23 -5.90 17.12
N GLY A 128 14.92 -4.76 17.06
CA GLY A 128 14.35 -3.42 17.13
C GLY A 128 14.41 -2.72 18.49
N ILE A 129 13.98 -1.47 18.52
CA ILE A 129 13.92 -0.61 19.72
C ILE A 129 12.83 -1.03 20.73
N PHE A 130 11.77 -1.67 20.25
CA PHE A 130 10.59 -2.05 21.05
C PHE A 130 10.86 -3.14 22.09
N PRO A 131 11.70 -4.17 21.83
CA PRO A 131 12.05 -5.16 22.83
C PRO A 131 12.77 -4.59 24.05
N LEU A 132 13.58 -3.56 23.85
CA LEU A 132 14.29 -2.86 24.94
C LEU A 132 13.34 -2.14 25.91
N LEU A 133 12.11 -1.83 25.49
CA LEU A 133 11.14 -1.08 26.28
C LEU A 133 10.11 -1.97 26.98
N GLY A 134 10.16 -3.31 26.82
CA GLY A 134 9.15 -4.20 27.36
C GLY A 134 7.75 -4.04 26.75
N ALA A 135 7.61 -3.14 25.75
CA ALA A 135 6.33 -2.80 25.16
C ALA A 135 5.71 -3.89 24.27
N CYS A 136 6.50 -4.91 23.93
CA CYS A 136 6.09 -6.03 23.08
C CYS A 136 5.75 -7.30 23.85
N MET A 137 5.62 -7.22 25.18
CA MET A 137 5.22 -8.33 26.04
C MET A 137 3.98 -7.95 26.83
N ASP A 138 3.14 -8.93 27.11
CA ASP A 138 2.02 -8.80 28.04
C ASP A 138 2.41 -9.24 29.46
N GLU A 139 1.42 -9.25 30.38
CA GLU A 139 1.61 -9.68 31.77
C GLU A 139 2.07 -11.15 31.89
N ASP A 140 1.77 -11.98 30.89
CA ASP A 140 2.18 -13.39 30.82
C ASP A 140 3.53 -13.58 30.11
N GLU A 141 4.27 -12.50 29.82
CA GLU A 141 5.56 -12.49 29.09
C GLU A 141 5.47 -13.03 27.64
N ARG A 142 4.27 -13.06 27.06
CA ARG A 142 4.09 -13.45 25.65
C ARG A 142 4.64 -12.36 24.72
N ILE A 143 5.16 -12.78 23.56
CA ILE A 143 5.83 -11.91 22.61
C ILE A 143 4.89 -11.58 21.44
N ARG A 144 4.89 -10.35 20.96
CA ARG A 144 4.16 -9.95 19.76
C ARG A 144 4.84 -10.48 18.50
N ILE A 145 4.04 -10.73 17.47
CA ILE A 145 4.51 -11.17 16.14
C ILE A 145 5.59 -10.23 15.61
N GLU A 146 5.38 -8.90 15.69
CA GLU A 146 6.35 -7.89 15.22
C GLU A 146 7.70 -7.93 15.91
N ALA A 147 7.76 -8.44 17.14
CA ALA A 147 8.97 -8.56 17.92
C ALA A 147 9.65 -9.94 17.78
N TYR A 148 8.89 -10.95 17.41
CA TYR A 148 9.40 -12.31 17.25
C TYR A 148 10.12 -12.50 15.91
N PHE A 149 9.56 -11.97 14.82
CA PHE A 149 10.13 -12.09 13.49
C PHE A 149 11.04 -10.90 13.19
N GLN A 150 12.20 -11.21 12.60
CA GLN A 150 13.22 -10.21 12.28
C GLN A 150 13.18 -9.85 10.80
N CYS A 151 12.99 -8.57 10.51
CA CYS A 151 13.17 -7.97 9.20
C CYS A 151 13.52 -6.50 9.37
N HIS A 152 13.84 -5.82 8.28
CA HIS A 152 14.19 -4.40 8.30
C HIS A 152 13.12 -3.54 9.04
N GLY A 153 13.51 -2.94 10.16
CA GLY A 153 12.61 -2.11 10.98
C GLY A 153 11.50 -2.85 11.73
N GLY A 154 11.38 -4.18 11.58
CA GLY A 154 10.30 -5.01 12.11
C GLY A 154 9.09 -5.09 11.16
N ILE A 155 8.14 -5.99 11.49
CA ILE A 155 6.89 -6.10 10.71
C ILE A 155 6.00 -4.89 11.01
N THR A 156 5.62 -4.15 9.98
CA THR A 156 4.77 -2.95 10.06
C THR A 156 3.44 -3.11 9.32
N TYR A 157 3.22 -4.26 8.69
CA TYR A 157 2.00 -4.57 7.96
C TYR A 157 1.58 -6.02 8.18
N ALA A 158 0.28 -6.22 8.44
CA ALA A 158 -0.39 -7.50 8.35
C ALA A 158 -1.76 -7.31 7.68
N GLY A 159 -2.08 -8.11 6.69
CA GLY A 159 -3.35 -8.00 5.98
C GLY A 159 -3.41 -8.87 4.74
N GLY A 160 -4.60 -9.00 4.16
CA GLY A 160 -4.80 -9.83 2.99
C GLY A 160 -6.06 -10.70 3.11
N GLY A 161 -6.01 -11.90 2.55
CA GLY A 161 -7.12 -12.83 2.51
C GLY A 161 -8.09 -12.57 1.36
N GLU A 162 -9.28 -13.15 1.44
CA GLU A 162 -10.27 -13.07 0.37
C GLU A 162 -10.63 -11.63 0.01
N HIS A 163 -10.62 -11.32 -1.29
CA HIS A 163 -10.95 -10.01 -1.86
C HIS A 163 -9.95 -8.88 -1.58
N SER A 164 -8.74 -9.20 -1.08
CA SER A 164 -7.68 -8.21 -0.97
C SER A 164 -6.92 -8.07 -2.29
N ASP A 165 -6.67 -6.82 -2.70
CA ASP A 165 -5.89 -6.46 -3.89
C ASP A 165 -4.50 -5.90 -3.55
N TYR A 166 -4.14 -5.91 -2.25
CA TYR A 166 -2.87 -5.38 -1.77
C TYR A 166 -2.02 -6.45 -1.04
N PRO A 167 -0.71 -6.54 -1.29
CA PRO A 167 0.09 -5.84 -2.32
C PRO A 167 -0.23 -6.30 -3.75
N ILE A 168 -0.84 -7.48 -3.90
CA ILE A 168 -1.42 -8.01 -5.14
C ILE A 168 -2.71 -8.78 -4.82
N GLU A 169 -3.57 -8.92 -5.82
CA GLU A 169 -4.76 -9.77 -5.71
C GLU A 169 -4.37 -11.22 -5.43
N SER A 170 -4.79 -11.74 -4.27
CA SER A 170 -4.53 -13.11 -3.82
C SER A 170 -5.36 -13.47 -2.61
N ASP A 171 -5.43 -14.77 -2.28
CA ASP A 171 -6.01 -15.28 -1.03
C ASP A 171 -5.00 -15.40 0.12
N LEU A 172 -3.77 -14.92 -0.09
CA LEU A 172 -2.71 -14.98 0.90
C LEU A 172 -2.92 -13.94 2.00
N TRP A 173 -2.41 -14.23 3.19
CA TRP A 173 -2.23 -13.26 4.26
C TRP A 173 -0.80 -12.75 4.22
N TRP A 174 -0.60 -11.45 4.18
CA TRP A 174 0.69 -10.83 3.97
C TRP A 174 1.22 -10.22 5.25
N PHE A 175 2.43 -10.58 5.61
CA PHE A 175 3.27 -9.83 6.54
C PHE A 175 4.25 -8.97 5.74
N GLY A 176 4.42 -7.71 6.16
CA GLY A 176 5.27 -6.78 5.44
C GLY A 176 6.00 -5.81 6.34
N PHE A 177 7.04 -5.23 5.77
CA PHE A 177 7.87 -4.20 6.38
C PHE A 177 8.14 -3.09 5.37
N ASP A 178 8.47 -1.91 5.84
CA ASP A 178 8.84 -0.78 4.99
C ASP A 178 10.26 -0.28 5.30
N CYS A 179 10.88 0.37 4.31
CA CYS A 179 12.20 0.98 4.42
C CYS A 179 12.06 2.50 4.57
N ARG A 180 11.37 2.94 5.63
CA ARG A 180 11.17 4.35 5.98
C ARG A 180 11.45 4.62 7.45
N HIS A 181 12.50 4.03 7.98
CA HIS A 181 12.93 4.19 9.35
C HIS A 181 14.09 5.18 9.46
N ALA A 182 14.54 5.45 10.67
CA ALA A 182 15.76 6.22 10.89
C ALA A 182 16.95 5.53 10.21
N GLY A 183 17.71 6.26 9.40
CA GLY A 183 18.79 5.73 8.58
C GLY A 183 18.38 5.32 7.16
N ASP A 184 17.10 5.44 6.81
CA ASP A 184 16.61 5.15 5.45
C ASP A 184 16.38 6.42 4.65
N LYS A 185 16.92 6.44 3.43
CA LYS A 185 16.77 7.53 2.47
C LYS A 185 15.76 7.19 1.40
N SER A 186 14.91 8.18 1.06
CA SER A 186 14.02 8.06 -0.08
C SER A 186 14.79 8.12 -1.40
N ASP A 187 14.47 7.22 -2.33
CA ASP A 187 14.98 7.24 -3.71
C ASP A 187 14.11 8.17 -4.58
N LEU A 188 14.30 9.48 -4.37
CA LEU A 188 13.49 10.50 -5.05
C LEU A 188 13.78 10.59 -6.55
N ASP A 189 14.98 10.23 -7.00
CA ASP A 189 15.32 10.21 -8.42
C ASP A 189 14.56 9.10 -9.14
N TYR A 190 14.49 7.93 -8.54
CA TYR A 190 13.69 6.83 -9.06
C TYR A 190 12.19 7.12 -8.98
N ALA A 191 11.72 7.73 -7.88
CA ALA A 191 10.34 8.14 -7.73
C ALA A 191 9.88 9.12 -8.83
N ILE A 192 10.72 10.10 -9.20
CA ILE A 192 10.45 11.04 -10.32
C ILE A 192 10.23 10.28 -11.64
N GLN A 193 11.00 9.23 -11.87
CA GLN A 193 10.87 8.43 -13.09
C GLN A 193 9.59 7.59 -13.12
N LYS A 194 9.23 7.01 -11.97
CA LYS A 194 8.11 6.06 -11.87
C LYS A 194 6.76 6.73 -11.62
N PHE A 195 6.75 7.90 -10.98
CA PHE A 195 5.55 8.63 -10.59
C PHE A 195 5.63 10.10 -11.03
N PRO A 196 5.64 10.39 -12.34
CA PRO A 196 5.85 11.74 -12.86
C PRO A 196 4.76 12.75 -12.45
N GLY A 197 3.58 12.28 -12.04
CA GLY A 197 2.51 13.13 -11.50
C GLY A 197 2.90 13.90 -10.23
N HIS A 198 3.90 13.44 -9.48
CA HIS A 198 4.35 14.01 -8.20
C HIS A 198 5.69 14.79 -8.30
N ILE A 199 6.16 15.12 -9.48
CA ILE A 199 7.50 15.74 -9.70
C ILE A 199 7.74 16.95 -8.81
N LYS A 200 6.76 17.85 -8.67
CA LYS A 200 6.91 19.09 -7.88
C LYS A 200 7.16 18.78 -6.39
N GLU A 201 6.47 17.78 -5.86
CA GLU A 201 6.64 17.33 -4.48
C GLU A 201 8.04 16.74 -4.27
N TYR A 202 8.49 15.88 -5.18
CA TYR A 202 9.83 15.28 -5.11
C TYR A 202 10.94 16.31 -5.21
N GLN A 203 10.80 17.31 -6.10
CA GLN A 203 11.77 18.38 -6.23
C GLN A 203 11.87 19.22 -4.95
N LEU A 204 10.74 19.53 -4.30
CA LEU A 204 10.72 20.22 -3.01
C LEU A 204 11.43 19.40 -1.93
N ARG A 205 11.13 18.10 -1.84
CA ARG A 205 11.79 17.18 -0.87
C ARG A 205 13.29 17.12 -1.12
N LYS A 206 13.76 16.96 -2.35
CA LYS A 206 15.19 16.98 -2.70
C LYS A 206 15.87 18.28 -2.26
N MET A 207 15.21 19.42 -2.44
CA MET A 207 15.74 20.71 -2.00
C MET A 207 15.88 20.78 -0.47
N VAL A 208 14.93 20.24 0.28
CA VAL A 208 15.00 20.15 1.74
C VAL A 208 16.13 19.22 2.19
N GLU A 209 16.21 18.02 1.62
CA GLU A 209 17.25 17.02 1.92
C GLU A 209 18.66 17.57 1.61
N SER A 210 18.82 18.31 0.50
CA SER A 210 20.11 18.93 0.17
C SER A 210 20.55 20.01 1.17
N LYS A 211 19.58 20.68 1.81
CA LYS A 211 19.85 21.71 2.80
C LYS A 211 20.18 21.13 4.19
N TYR A 212 19.65 19.94 4.47
CA TYR A 212 19.83 19.22 5.73
C TYR A 212 20.28 17.79 5.41
N PRO A 213 21.55 17.61 4.97
CA PRO A 213 22.04 16.28 4.60
C PRO A 213 22.05 15.38 5.83
N ILE A 214 21.46 14.21 5.69
CA ILE A 214 21.46 13.14 6.66
C ILE A 214 22.21 11.97 6.00
N ASP A 215 22.99 11.25 6.76
CA ASP A 215 23.79 10.11 6.25
C ASP A 215 22.94 8.83 6.17
N ASP A 216 21.79 8.95 5.50
CA ASP A 216 20.82 7.89 5.33
C ASP A 216 21.07 7.11 4.03
N VAL A 217 20.69 5.82 4.02
CA VAL A 217 20.96 4.88 2.94
C VAL A 217 19.69 4.56 2.15
N ILE A 218 19.77 4.64 0.81
CA ILE A 218 18.71 4.13 -0.06
C ILE A 218 18.76 2.60 -0.03
N ARG A 219 17.66 1.97 0.43
CA ARG A 219 17.53 0.52 0.42
C ARG A 219 17.21 0.04 -1.00
N THR A 220 18.07 -0.80 -1.56
CA THR A 220 17.91 -1.32 -2.91
C THR A 220 16.81 -2.38 -2.99
N GLU A 221 16.36 -2.70 -4.18
CA GLU A 221 15.41 -3.80 -4.43
C GLU A 221 16.00 -5.14 -3.97
N GLU A 222 17.28 -5.38 -4.23
CA GLU A 222 17.98 -6.60 -3.80
C GLU A 222 18.04 -6.71 -2.27
N TYR A 223 18.36 -5.62 -1.58
CA TYR A 223 18.33 -5.58 -0.11
C TYR A 223 16.97 -5.99 0.45
N VAL A 224 15.88 -5.40 -0.07
CA VAL A 224 14.52 -5.71 0.39
C VAL A 224 14.13 -7.14 0.04
N ALA A 225 14.56 -7.66 -1.12
CA ALA A 225 14.34 -9.05 -1.48
C ALA A 225 15.03 -10.03 -0.52
N ASP A 226 16.25 -9.71 -0.07
CA ASP A 226 16.98 -10.54 0.90
C ASP A 226 16.32 -10.49 2.29
N GLU A 227 15.80 -9.35 2.72
CA GLU A 227 14.98 -9.24 3.93
C GLU A 227 13.68 -10.05 3.82
N CYS A 228 13.02 -10.08 2.64
CA CYS A 228 11.86 -10.95 2.40
C CYS A 228 12.23 -12.44 2.52
N LYS A 229 13.39 -12.87 2.01
CA LYS A 229 13.85 -14.25 2.13
C LYS A 229 14.06 -14.63 3.59
N ASN A 230 14.74 -13.77 4.35
CA ASN A 230 14.95 -13.97 5.78
C ASN A 230 13.63 -14.09 6.55
N LEU A 231 12.67 -13.20 6.28
CA LEU A 231 11.34 -13.29 6.90
C LEU A 231 10.59 -14.58 6.50
N ALA A 232 10.67 -14.99 5.23
CA ALA A 232 10.04 -16.20 4.73
C ALA A 232 10.60 -17.47 5.40
N GLU A 233 11.91 -17.54 5.62
CA GLU A 233 12.56 -18.63 6.35
C GLU A 233 12.07 -18.72 7.79
N GLN A 234 12.00 -17.58 8.49
CA GLN A 234 11.51 -17.54 9.87
C GLN A 234 10.03 -17.96 9.98
N LEU A 235 9.18 -17.51 9.04
CA LEU A 235 7.77 -17.92 8.99
C LEU A 235 7.63 -19.42 8.74
N LYS A 236 8.51 -20.00 7.91
CA LYS A 236 8.53 -21.45 7.64
C LYS A 236 8.99 -22.25 8.86
N GLU A 237 10.04 -21.81 9.54
CA GLU A 237 10.50 -22.42 10.78
C GLU A 237 9.42 -22.41 11.86
N PHE A 238 8.66 -21.32 11.97
CA PHE A 238 7.54 -21.17 12.89
C PHE A 238 6.43 -22.19 12.56
N GLU A 239 5.99 -22.26 11.30
CA GLU A 239 4.97 -23.23 10.85
C GLU A 239 5.38 -24.67 11.23
N GLU A 240 6.63 -25.06 10.95
CA GLU A 240 7.14 -26.40 11.24
C GLU A 240 7.26 -26.69 12.76
N SER A 241 7.40 -25.66 13.59
CA SER A 241 7.44 -25.82 15.05
C SER A 241 6.08 -26.05 15.65
N GLU A 242 5.03 -25.47 15.10
CA GLU A 242 3.64 -25.62 15.55
C GLU A 242 3.01 -26.97 15.11
N GLU A 243 3.60 -27.66 14.12
CA GLU A 243 3.14 -28.98 13.67
C GLU A 243 3.68 -30.15 14.53
N LYS A 244 4.59 -29.90 15.49
CA LYS A 244 5.24 -30.91 16.35
C LYS A 244 4.59 -31.03 17.71
#